data_e8a5a5c692aee180127b0b011591a304
#
_entry.id   e8a5a5c692aee180127b0b011591a304
#
_cell.length_a   1.000
_cell.length_b   1.000
_cell.length_c   1.000
_cell.angle_alpha   90.00
_cell.angle_beta   90.00
_cell.angle_gamma   90.00
#
_symmetry.space_group_name_H-M   'P 1'
#
loop_
_entity.id
_entity.type
_entity.pdbx_description
1 polymer ?
#
loop_
_entity_poly.entity_id
_entity_poly.type
_entity_poly.pdbx_seq_one_letter_code
_entity_poly.pdbx_strand_id
1 'polypeptide(L)'
;MKNITSGGVLARVSRFVPQDAIPPYRTVAEWREWQLAEGRKRSEEVNRLNHQTRVEKIINRSGIQPLHRKCTFGNYRVQNDGQRHALSQAKSIAAELEGGCTNFVFSGRPGTGKNHLAAAIGNHLLAKGRSVIVITVADVMLALHGSYDNKNSGEKFLQGLCGVDLLVPDEIGMQRDTRNEQVTLNQIVDRRTASLLSVGMLTNLNHAAMNTLLGERVMDRMSMNGGRWVTFNWESWRPNVSQHRN
;
A
#
# COMPACT_ATOMS: atom_id res chain seq x y z
N MET A 1 -47.97 34.99 -18.50
CA MET A 1 -46.91 34.04 -18.88
C MET A 1 -45.89 34.77 -19.72
N LYS A 2 -44.74 35.15 -19.14
CA LYS A 2 -43.68 35.84 -19.87
C LYS A 2 -42.75 34.81 -20.48
N ASN A 3 -42.67 34.81 -21.80
CA ASN A 3 -41.71 34.02 -22.58
C ASN A 3 -40.29 34.49 -22.22
N ILE A 4 -39.51 33.62 -21.58
CA ILE A 4 -38.09 33.81 -21.39
C ILE A 4 -37.42 33.37 -22.68
N THR A 5 -37.16 34.29 -23.59
CA THR A 5 -36.30 34.08 -24.74
C THR A 5 -34.86 33.94 -24.28
N SER A 6 -34.40 32.71 -24.11
CA SER A 6 -33.05 32.34 -23.78
C SER A 6 -32.11 32.51 -24.98
N GLY A 7 -31.81 33.77 -25.32
CA GLY A 7 -30.97 34.14 -26.48
C GLY A 7 -29.50 34.45 -26.15
N GLY A 8 -28.87 33.82 -25.20
CA GLY A 8 -27.50 34.23 -24.89
C GLY A 8 -26.46 33.10 -24.86
N VAL A 9 -26.60 32.20 -23.94
CA VAL A 9 -25.58 31.15 -23.69
C VAL A 9 -25.92 29.83 -24.35
N LEU A 10 -27.18 29.40 -24.29
CA LEU A 10 -27.65 28.16 -24.91
C LEU A 10 -27.55 28.17 -26.43
N ALA A 11 -27.78 29.31 -27.07
CA ALA A 11 -27.63 29.48 -28.53
C ALA A 11 -26.15 29.45 -28.98
N ARG A 12 -25.19 29.76 -28.10
CA ARG A 12 -23.77 29.61 -28.38
C ARG A 12 -23.30 28.16 -28.23
N VAL A 13 -23.82 27.47 -27.23
CA VAL A 13 -23.47 26.08 -26.96
C VAL A 13 -24.04 25.12 -27.98
N SER A 14 -25.27 25.39 -28.48
CA SER A 14 -25.90 24.56 -29.51
C SER A 14 -25.16 24.53 -30.86
N ARG A 15 -24.30 25.50 -31.15
CA ARG A 15 -23.46 25.50 -32.37
C ARG A 15 -22.31 24.47 -32.30
N PHE A 16 -21.96 23.98 -31.12
CA PHE A 16 -20.90 23.01 -30.91
C PHE A 16 -21.45 21.57 -30.67
N VAL A 17 -22.77 21.41 -30.61
CA VAL A 17 -23.39 20.09 -30.50
C VAL A 17 -23.64 19.57 -31.92
N PRO A 18 -23.12 18.40 -32.31
CA PRO A 18 -23.44 17.79 -33.60
C PRO A 18 -24.94 17.66 -33.75
N GLN A 19 -25.47 17.96 -34.96
CA GLN A 19 -26.92 17.93 -35.23
C GLN A 19 -27.54 16.53 -35.00
N ASP A 20 -26.72 15.48 -35.00
CA ASP A 20 -27.11 14.08 -34.82
C ASP A 20 -26.92 13.57 -33.38
N ALA A 21 -26.55 14.44 -32.44
CA ALA A 21 -26.37 14.05 -31.05
C ALA A 21 -27.70 13.76 -30.37
N ILE A 22 -28.10 12.49 -30.33
CA ILE A 22 -29.27 12.02 -29.60
C ILE A 22 -28.85 11.88 -28.13
N PRO A 23 -29.44 12.64 -27.19
CA PRO A 23 -29.14 12.48 -25.79
C PRO A 23 -29.52 11.05 -25.32
N PRO A 24 -28.74 10.40 -24.48
CA PRO A 24 -28.97 9.03 -24.01
C PRO A 24 -30.19 8.90 -23.07
N TYR A 25 -31.00 9.93 -22.95
CA TYR A 25 -32.17 10.00 -22.09
C TYR A 25 -33.32 10.74 -22.76
N ARG A 26 -34.57 10.30 -22.51
CA ARG A 26 -35.80 10.90 -23.04
C ARG A 26 -36.68 11.51 -21.95
N THR A 27 -36.50 11.09 -20.69
CA THR A 27 -37.28 11.54 -19.54
C THR A 27 -36.36 12.14 -18.46
N VAL A 28 -36.96 12.92 -17.55
CA VAL A 28 -36.22 13.49 -16.39
C VAL A 28 -35.68 12.40 -15.47
N ALA A 29 -36.39 11.27 -15.39
CA ALA A 29 -35.93 10.12 -14.58
C ALA A 29 -34.68 9.48 -15.21
N GLU A 30 -34.71 9.17 -16.50
CA GLU A 30 -33.57 8.66 -17.26
C GLU A 30 -32.37 9.63 -17.22
N TRP A 31 -32.63 10.94 -17.31
CA TRP A 31 -31.56 11.94 -17.18
C TRP A 31 -30.88 11.90 -15.81
N ARG A 32 -31.65 11.77 -14.72
CA ARG A 32 -31.08 11.63 -13.37
C ARG A 32 -30.26 10.35 -13.22
N GLU A 33 -30.77 9.23 -13.72
CA GLU A 33 -30.04 7.95 -13.70
C GLU A 33 -28.74 8.05 -14.51
N TRP A 34 -28.80 8.65 -15.69
CA TRP A 34 -27.61 8.88 -16.52
C TRP A 34 -26.61 9.79 -15.83
N GLN A 35 -27.04 10.90 -15.21
CA GLN A 35 -26.14 11.77 -14.43
C GLN A 35 -25.46 11.03 -13.29
N LEU A 36 -26.19 10.19 -12.55
CA LEU A 36 -25.64 9.39 -11.47
C LEU A 36 -24.66 8.33 -11.99
N ALA A 37 -24.96 7.71 -13.11
CA ALA A 37 -24.09 6.73 -13.74
C ALA A 37 -22.80 7.37 -14.29
N GLU A 38 -22.92 8.51 -14.97
CA GLU A 38 -21.79 9.25 -15.49
C GLU A 38 -20.92 9.87 -14.39
N GLY A 39 -21.55 10.35 -13.31
CA GLY A 39 -20.85 10.83 -12.12
C GLY A 39 -20.02 9.71 -11.44
N ARG A 40 -20.59 8.49 -11.36
CA ARG A 40 -19.85 7.32 -10.86
C ARG A 40 -18.66 6.97 -11.75
N LYS A 41 -18.85 6.87 -13.06
CA LYS A 41 -17.78 6.59 -14.03
C LYS A 41 -16.64 7.61 -13.92
N ARG A 42 -16.95 8.91 -13.86
CA ARG A 42 -15.94 9.97 -13.70
C ARG A 42 -15.21 9.88 -12.39
N SER A 43 -15.92 9.58 -11.29
CA SER A 43 -15.29 9.39 -9.98
C SER A 43 -14.36 8.17 -9.96
N GLU A 44 -14.78 7.07 -10.57
CA GLU A 44 -13.96 5.87 -10.73
C GLU A 44 -12.70 6.14 -11.56
N GLU A 45 -12.85 6.88 -12.68
CA GLU A 45 -11.72 7.24 -13.54
C GLU A 45 -10.72 8.20 -12.85
N VAL A 46 -11.23 9.22 -12.16
CA VAL A 46 -10.39 10.13 -11.36
C VAL A 46 -9.67 9.36 -10.24
N ASN A 47 -10.37 8.48 -9.54
CA ASN A 47 -9.77 7.62 -8.52
C ASN A 47 -8.70 6.71 -9.12
N ARG A 48 -8.94 6.12 -10.29
CA ARG A 48 -7.97 5.29 -11.02
C ARG A 48 -6.72 6.07 -11.40
N LEU A 49 -6.86 7.27 -11.96
CA LEU A 49 -5.72 8.13 -12.34
C LEU A 49 -4.92 8.59 -11.12
N ASN A 50 -5.60 9.03 -10.07
CA ASN A 50 -4.94 9.40 -8.81
C ASN A 50 -4.18 8.23 -8.21
N HIS A 51 -4.74 7.03 -8.34
CA HIS A 51 -4.15 5.81 -7.83
C HIS A 51 -2.91 5.42 -8.63
N GLN A 52 -2.97 5.43 -9.97
CA GLN A 52 -1.80 5.18 -10.83
C GLN A 52 -0.66 6.14 -10.51
N THR A 53 -0.96 7.43 -10.38
CA THR A 53 0.04 8.45 -10.00
C THR A 53 0.63 8.19 -8.61
N ARG A 54 -0.20 7.71 -7.65
CA ARG A 54 0.26 7.35 -6.30
C ARG A 54 1.19 6.14 -6.34
N VAL A 55 0.83 5.10 -7.08
CA VAL A 55 1.63 3.87 -7.25
C VAL A 55 2.98 4.17 -7.90
N GLU A 56 3.00 4.96 -8.99
CA GLU A 56 4.24 5.39 -9.63
C GLU A 56 5.14 6.18 -8.67
N LYS A 57 4.55 7.07 -7.85
CA LYS A 57 5.28 7.82 -6.81
C LYS A 57 5.83 6.91 -5.71
N ILE A 58 5.12 5.85 -5.36
CA ILE A 58 5.58 4.87 -4.36
C ILE A 58 6.79 4.10 -4.90
N ILE A 59 6.70 3.55 -6.12
CA ILE A 59 7.80 2.82 -6.76
C ILE A 59 9.04 3.71 -6.91
N ASN A 60 8.86 4.98 -7.28
CA ASN A 60 9.96 5.92 -7.48
C ASN A 60 10.52 6.57 -6.19
N ARG A 61 9.89 6.38 -5.03
CA ARG A 61 10.18 7.11 -3.78
C ARG A 61 10.20 6.29 -2.50
N SER A 62 10.38 4.99 -2.54
CA SER A 62 10.36 4.08 -1.39
C SER A 62 9.00 3.84 -0.70
N GLY A 63 7.95 4.54 -1.04
CA GLY A 63 6.63 4.38 -0.41
C GLY A 63 6.55 4.69 1.09
N ILE A 64 7.66 5.05 1.74
CA ILE A 64 7.67 5.41 3.16
C ILE A 64 6.84 6.67 3.35
N GLN A 65 5.76 6.54 4.12
CA GLN A 65 4.83 7.65 4.37
C GLN A 65 5.55 8.86 4.99
N PRO A 66 5.10 10.10 4.73
CA PRO A 66 5.72 11.33 5.26
C PRO A 66 5.92 11.30 6.78
N LEU A 67 4.97 10.73 7.52
CA LEU A 67 5.04 10.56 8.98
C LEU A 67 6.27 9.74 9.41
N HIS A 68 6.69 8.78 8.59
CA HIS A 68 7.76 7.82 8.91
C HIS A 68 9.10 8.14 8.25
N ARG A 69 9.20 9.21 7.44
CA ARG A 69 10.46 9.60 6.77
C ARG A 69 11.60 9.94 7.72
N LYS A 70 11.27 10.39 8.94
CA LYS A 70 12.24 10.74 9.97
C LYS A 70 12.43 9.64 11.01
N CYS A 71 11.81 8.46 10.83
CA CYS A 71 11.98 7.33 11.75
C CYS A 71 13.38 6.77 11.62
N THR A 72 14.04 6.65 12.77
CA THR A 72 15.38 6.06 12.94
C THR A 72 15.38 5.14 14.15
N PHE A 73 16.39 4.29 14.28
CA PHE A 73 16.58 3.50 15.51
C PHE A 73 16.85 4.37 16.74
N GLY A 74 17.46 5.55 16.55
CA GLY A 74 17.79 6.47 17.64
C GLY A 74 16.59 7.22 18.22
N ASN A 75 15.54 7.46 17.42
CA ASN A 75 14.34 8.13 17.91
C ASN A 75 13.18 7.18 18.25
N TYR A 76 13.41 5.87 18.23
CA TYR A 76 12.48 4.88 18.77
C TYR A 76 12.56 4.86 20.30
N ARG A 77 11.48 5.21 20.98
CA ARG A 77 11.43 5.29 22.44
C ARG A 77 11.19 3.92 23.05
N VAL A 78 12.06 3.52 23.97
CA VAL A 78 12.02 2.24 24.68
C VAL A 78 11.56 2.48 26.11
N GLN A 79 10.45 1.86 26.52
CA GLN A 79 9.88 1.93 27.86
C GLN A 79 9.81 0.57 28.56
N ASN A 80 9.93 -0.53 27.80
CA ASN A 80 9.88 -1.88 28.32
C ASN A 80 10.83 -2.82 27.56
N ASP A 81 11.02 -4.01 28.10
CA ASP A 81 11.95 -5.00 27.53
C ASP A 81 11.49 -5.54 26.17
N GLY A 82 10.19 -5.65 25.93
CA GLY A 82 9.66 -6.03 24.63
C GLY A 82 10.04 -5.02 23.53
N GLN A 83 9.96 -3.72 23.83
CA GLN A 83 10.40 -2.66 22.92
C GLN A 83 11.92 -2.68 22.72
N ARG A 84 12.69 -2.94 23.78
CA ARG A 84 14.15 -3.09 23.70
C ARG A 84 14.54 -4.26 22.80
N HIS A 85 13.88 -5.40 22.98
CA HIS A 85 14.06 -6.57 22.12
C HIS A 85 13.72 -6.27 20.66
N ALA A 86 12.55 -5.69 20.38
CA ALA A 86 12.13 -5.33 19.03
C ALA A 86 13.12 -4.37 18.34
N LEU A 87 13.61 -3.35 19.07
CA LEU A 87 14.64 -2.43 18.57
C LEU A 87 15.96 -3.17 18.26
N SER A 88 16.40 -4.08 19.12
CA SER A 88 17.60 -4.89 18.90
C SER A 88 17.44 -5.77 17.66
N GLN A 89 16.30 -6.44 17.50
CA GLN A 89 16.01 -7.25 16.32
C GLN A 89 15.99 -6.41 15.04
N ALA A 90 15.35 -5.22 15.07
CA ALA A 90 15.30 -4.33 13.92
C ALA A 90 16.69 -3.84 13.48
N LYS A 91 17.60 -3.53 14.44
CA LYS A 91 19.00 -3.18 14.16
C LYS A 91 19.77 -4.34 13.53
N SER A 92 19.59 -5.57 14.06
CA SER A 92 20.22 -6.77 13.53
C SER A 92 19.74 -7.08 12.09
N ILE A 93 18.42 -7.00 11.86
CA ILE A 93 17.83 -7.14 10.52
C ILE A 93 18.43 -6.10 9.54
N ALA A 94 18.53 -4.83 9.94
CA ALA A 94 19.11 -3.80 9.08
C ALA A 94 20.58 -4.09 8.74
N ALA A 95 21.37 -4.52 9.69
CA ALA A 95 22.78 -4.89 9.48
C ALA A 95 22.93 -6.08 8.53
N GLU A 96 22.09 -7.11 8.66
CA GLU A 96 22.09 -8.26 7.75
C GLU A 96 21.67 -7.88 6.32
N LEU A 97 20.71 -6.97 6.19
CA LEU A 97 20.24 -6.47 4.91
C LEU A 97 21.27 -5.58 4.17
N GLU A 98 22.31 -5.07 4.84
CA GLU A 98 23.38 -4.33 4.17
C GLU A 98 24.20 -5.22 3.23
N GLY A 99 24.43 -6.48 3.60
CA GLY A 99 25.31 -7.39 2.85
C GLY A 99 24.65 -8.68 2.40
N GLY A 100 23.40 -8.93 2.79
CA GLY A 100 22.72 -10.20 2.54
C GLY A 100 21.22 -10.07 2.34
N CYS A 101 20.55 -11.21 2.47
CA CYS A 101 19.10 -11.34 2.39
C CYS A 101 18.58 -11.95 3.69
N THR A 102 17.64 -11.30 4.35
CA THR A 102 16.88 -11.83 5.48
C THR A 102 15.44 -11.36 5.42
N ASN A 103 14.51 -12.22 5.83
CA ASN A 103 13.10 -11.89 5.91
C ASN A 103 12.70 -11.53 7.33
N PHE A 104 11.61 -10.76 7.50
CA PHE A 104 11.08 -10.49 8.84
C PHE A 104 9.57 -10.30 8.84
N VAL A 105 8.95 -10.60 9.97
CA VAL A 105 7.56 -10.30 10.24
C VAL A 105 7.47 -9.52 11.54
N PHE A 106 6.90 -8.31 11.48
CA PHE A 106 6.53 -7.52 12.66
C PHE A 106 5.04 -7.69 12.90
N SER A 107 4.70 -8.39 13.96
CA SER A 107 3.33 -8.76 14.31
C SER A 107 2.90 -8.12 15.63
N GLY A 108 1.65 -7.67 15.74
CA GLY A 108 1.10 -7.22 17.02
C GLY A 108 0.15 -6.05 16.92
N ARG A 109 -0.24 -5.50 18.07
CA ARG A 109 -1.30 -4.50 18.20
C ARG A 109 -1.02 -3.21 17.40
N PRO A 110 -2.07 -2.51 16.93
CA PRO A 110 -1.91 -1.19 16.31
C PRO A 110 -1.23 -0.18 17.24
N GLY A 111 -0.40 0.71 16.68
CA GLY A 111 0.22 1.81 17.44
C GLY A 111 1.44 1.41 18.29
N THR A 112 1.91 0.16 18.22
CA THR A 112 3.06 -0.35 19.01
C THR A 112 4.43 -0.02 18.39
N GLY A 113 4.47 0.62 17.22
CA GLY A 113 5.71 1.07 16.59
C GLY A 113 6.28 0.13 15.51
N LYS A 114 5.51 -0.86 15.02
CA LYS A 114 5.91 -1.71 13.88
C LYS A 114 6.35 -0.89 12.68
N ASN A 115 5.51 0.04 12.23
CA ASN A 115 5.79 0.91 11.09
C ASN A 115 6.99 1.83 11.35
N HIS A 116 7.20 2.28 12.59
CA HIS A 116 8.38 3.06 12.95
C HIS A 116 9.67 2.26 12.73
N LEU A 117 9.76 1.04 13.27
CA LEU A 117 10.96 0.21 13.14
C LEU A 117 11.16 -0.29 11.70
N ALA A 118 10.09 -0.64 10.98
CA ALA A 118 10.18 -0.99 9.56
C ALA A 118 10.67 0.19 8.71
N ALA A 119 10.15 1.39 8.98
CA ALA A 119 10.63 2.61 8.32
C ALA A 119 12.06 2.97 8.72
N ALA A 120 12.48 2.73 9.97
CA ALA A 120 13.87 2.92 10.40
C ALA A 120 14.83 2.00 9.64
N ILE A 121 14.45 0.72 9.44
CA ILE A 121 15.18 -0.22 8.57
C ILE A 121 15.24 0.33 7.14
N GLY A 122 14.10 0.72 6.58
CA GLY A 122 14.03 1.24 5.21
C GLY A 122 14.86 2.51 5.02
N ASN A 123 14.77 3.48 5.93
CA ASN A 123 15.55 4.72 5.88
C ASN A 123 17.05 4.46 6.00
N HIS A 124 17.44 3.50 6.84
CA HIS A 124 18.83 3.08 6.99
C HIS A 124 19.38 2.50 5.68
N LEU A 125 18.62 1.61 5.03
CA LEU A 125 19.01 0.99 3.76
C LEU A 125 19.04 2.01 2.60
N LEU A 126 18.08 2.93 2.54
CA LEU A 126 18.07 4.03 1.57
C LEU A 126 19.31 4.92 1.71
N ALA A 127 19.74 5.23 2.94
CA ALA A 127 20.97 5.97 3.20
C ALA A 127 22.24 5.21 2.74
N LYS A 128 22.17 3.88 2.61
CA LYS A 128 23.22 3.01 2.06
C LYS A 128 23.09 2.79 0.54
N GLY A 129 22.17 3.49 -0.13
CA GLY A 129 21.96 3.36 -1.58
C GLY A 129 21.15 2.12 -1.99
N ARG A 130 20.53 1.40 -1.06
CA ARG A 130 19.63 0.28 -1.36
C ARG A 130 18.23 0.76 -1.72
N SER A 131 17.55 0.03 -2.55
CA SER A 131 16.17 0.29 -2.95
C SER A 131 15.17 -0.36 -1.98
N VAL A 132 14.21 0.43 -1.49
CA VAL A 132 13.20 -0.02 -0.51
C VAL A 132 11.82 0.42 -0.95
N ILE A 133 10.84 -0.47 -0.84
CA ILE A 133 9.42 -0.12 -0.98
C ILE A 133 8.66 -0.59 0.26
N VAL A 134 7.94 0.35 0.88
CA VAL A 134 6.92 0.08 1.92
C VAL A 134 5.56 0.41 1.32
N ILE A 135 4.66 -0.57 1.25
CA ILE A 135 3.37 -0.43 0.57
C ILE A 135 2.29 -1.22 1.30
N THR A 136 1.08 -0.65 1.45
CA THR A 136 -0.03 -1.41 2.01
C THR A 136 -0.51 -2.48 1.03
N VAL A 137 -0.97 -3.62 1.55
CA VAL A 137 -1.56 -4.66 0.69
C VAL A 137 -2.77 -4.11 -0.07
N ALA A 138 -3.53 -3.20 0.53
CA ALA A 138 -4.62 -2.50 -0.15
C ALA A 138 -4.16 -1.74 -1.39
N ASP A 139 -3.05 -0.99 -1.29
CA ASP A 139 -2.50 -0.25 -2.43
C ASP A 139 -1.97 -1.20 -3.52
N VAL A 140 -1.40 -2.36 -3.14
CA VAL A 140 -0.98 -3.41 -4.10
C VAL A 140 -2.18 -3.95 -4.86
N MET A 141 -3.23 -4.39 -4.13
CA MET A 141 -4.43 -4.96 -4.74
C MET A 141 -5.13 -3.95 -5.66
N LEU A 142 -5.23 -2.71 -5.23
CA LEU A 142 -5.86 -1.65 -5.99
C LEU A 142 -5.08 -1.32 -7.27
N ALA A 143 -3.73 -1.32 -7.22
CA ALA A 143 -2.88 -1.13 -8.39
C ALA A 143 -3.07 -2.26 -9.42
N LEU A 144 -3.17 -3.49 -8.95
CA LEU A 144 -3.41 -4.65 -9.80
C LEU A 144 -4.81 -4.62 -10.42
N HIS A 145 -5.85 -4.30 -9.63
CA HIS A 145 -7.23 -4.19 -10.14
C HIS A 145 -7.37 -3.07 -11.18
N GLY A 146 -6.74 -1.92 -10.96
CA GLY A 146 -6.75 -0.82 -11.95
C GLY A 146 -6.00 -1.12 -13.25
N SER A 147 -5.29 -2.24 -13.30
CA SER A 147 -4.51 -2.69 -14.47
C SER A 147 -5.24 -3.77 -15.29
N TYR A 148 -6.48 -4.16 -14.96
CA TYR A 148 -7.21 -5.20 -15.69
C TYR A 148 -7.41 -4.86 -17.18
N ASP A 149 -7.58 -3.58 -17.52
CA ASP A 149 -7.70 -3.11 -18.91
C ASP A 149 -6.35 -3.09 -19.65
N ASN A 150 -5.23 -3.22 -18.93
CA ASN A 150 -3.88 -3.24 -19.49
C ASN A 150 -2.98 -4.23 -18.75
N LYS A 151 -3.01 -5.50 -19.18
CA LYS A 151 -2.24 -6.61 -18.58
C LYS A 151 -0.74 -6.29 -18.42
N ASN A 152 -0.15 -5.52 -19.33
CA ASN A 152 1.26 -5.13 -19.26
C ASN A 152 1.54 -4.17 -18.09
N SER A 153 0.56 -3.39 -17.63
CA SER A 153 0.73 -2.44 -16.52
C SER A 153 0.82 -3.17 -15.17
N GLY A 154 -0.05 -4.16 -14.93
CA GLY A 154 -0.03 -4.97 -13.69
C GLY A 154 1.26 -5.78 -13.54
N GLU A 155 1.73 -6.40 -14.62
CA GLU A 155 2.97 -7.17 -14.59
C GLU A 155 4.19 -6.27 -14.37
N LYS A 156 4.27 -5.11 -15.02
CA LYS A 156 5.32 -4.11 -14.77
C LYS A 156 5.33 -3.62 -13.33
N PHE A 157 4.15 -3.42 -12.74
CA PHE A 157 4.02 -3.05 -11.33
C PHE A 157 4.56 -4.13 -10.41
N LEU A 158 4.16 -5.40 -10.62
CA LEU A 158 4.69 -6.54 -9.85
C LEU A 158 6.20 -6.69 -10.03
N GLN A 159 6.72 -6.53 -11.24
CA GLN A 159 8.17 -6.53 -11.50
C GLN A 159 8.88 -5.42 -10.71
N GLY A 160 8.32 -4.20 -10.67
CA GLY A 160 8.83 -3.09 -9.86
C GLY A 160 8.88 -3.42 -8.37
N LEU A 161 7.81 -4.03 -7.82
CA LEU A 161 7.78 -4.47 -6.42
C LEU A 161 8.77 -5.60 -6.14
N CYS A 162 8.91 -6.53 -7.09
CA CYS A 162 9.81 -7.69 -6.93
C CYS A 162 11.28 -7.35 -7.20
N GLY A 163 11.61 -6.20 -7.79
CA GLY A 163 12.97 -5.83 -8.16
C GLY A 163 13.75 -5.00 -7.14
N VAL A 164 13.13 -4.50 -6.07
CA VAL A 164 13.81 -3.71 -5.04
C VAL A 164 14.54 -4.59 -4.02
N ASP A 165 15.58 -4.07 -3.35
CA ASP A 165 16.34 -4.84 -2.34
C ASP A 165 15.46 -5.28 -1.17
N LEU A 166 14.60 -4.38 -0.64
CA LEU A 166 13.64 -4.67 0.42
C LEU A 166 12.23 -4.26 0.03
N LEU A 167 11.28 -5.18 0.10
CA LEU A 167 9.86 -4.92 0.00
C LEU A 167 9.20 -5.16 1.36
N VAL A 168 8.40 -4.19 1.82
CA VAL A 168 7.64 -4.31 3.08
C VAL A 168 6.15 -4.12 2.81
N PRO A 169 5.39 -5.21 2.54
CA PRO A 169 3.94 -5.21 2.59
C PRO A 169 3.44 -4.89 4.00
N ASP A 170 2.58 -3.88 4.12
CA ASP A 170 1.95 -3.44 5.37
C ASP A 170 0.45 -3.74 5.38
N GLU A 171 -0.14 -3.81 6.59
CA GLU A 171 -1.56 -4.05 6.83
C GLU A 171 -2.05 -5.41 6.30
N ILE A 172 -1.19 -6.44 6.35
CA ILE A 172 -1.57 -7.79 5.91
C ILE A 172 -2.72 -8.33 6.77
N GLY A 173 -3.76 -8.86 6.10
CA GLY A 173 -4.94 -9.44 6.74
C GLY A 173 -6.01 -8.42 7.12
N MET A 174 -5.89 -7.16 6.69
CA MET A 174 -6.92 -6.13 6.93
C MET A 174 -7.97 -6.05 5.80
N GLN A 175 -7.76 -6.76 4.69
CA GLN A 175 -8.62 -6.73 3.51
C GLN A 175 -9.79 -7.73 3.62
N ARG A 176 -10.87 -7.45 2.89
CA ARG A 176 -12.05 -8.35 2.81
C ARG A 176 -11.87 -9.47 1.77
N ASP A 177 -11.06 -9.25 0.74
CA ASP A 177 -10.80 -10.22 -0.34
C ASP A 177 -9.52 -11.03 -0.03
N THR A 178 -9.62 -11.88 0.97
CA THR A 178 -8.50 -12.67 1.48
C THR A 178 -7.91 -13.64 0.46
N ARG A 179 -8.70 -14.14 -0.50
CA ARG A 179 -8.19 -15.11 -1.50
C ARG A 179 -7.27 -14.45 -2.53
N ASN A 180 -7.66 -13.29 -3.07
CA ASN A 180 -6.81 -12.55 -4.03
C ASN A 180 -5.58 -11.98 -3.33
N GLU A 181 -5.72 -11.49 -2.10
CA GLU A 181 -4.59 -11.08 -1.25
C GLU A 181 -3.59 -12.22 -1.07
N GLN A 182 -4.06 -13.41 -0.69
CA GLN A 182 -3.23 -14.60 -0.52
C GLN A 182 -2.47 -14.95 -1.80
N VAL A 183 -3.16 -15.04 -2.94
CA VAL A 183 -2.54 -15.38 -4.24
C VAL A 183 -1.46 -14.36 -4.61
N THR A 184 -1.75 -13.06 -4.45
CA THR A 184 -0.83 -11.98 -4.79
C THR A 184 0.40 -11.98 -3.88
N LEU A 185 0.22 -12.12 -2.56
CA LEU A 185 1.32 -12.19 -1.61
C LEU A 185 2.19 -13.42 -1.83
N ASN A 186 1.57 -14.58 -2.14
CA ASN A 186 2.28 -15.80 -2.49
C ASN A 186 3.18 -15.58 -3.72
N GLN A 187 2.65 -14.98 -4.80
CA GLN A 187 3.42 -14.66 -6.00
C GLN A 187 4.60 -13.72 -5.71
N ILE A 188 4.38 -12.69 -4.89
CA ILE A 188 5.43 -11.73 -4.51
C ILE A 188 6.52 -12.45 -3.71
N VAL A 189 6.15 -13.21 -2.68
CA VAL A 189 7.12 -13.94 -1.84
C VAL A 189 7.89 -14.96 -2.66
N ASP A 190 7.22 -15.74 -3.53
CA ASP A 190 7.83 -16.72 -4.40
C ASP A 190 8.88 -16.09 -5.33
N ARG A 191 8.52 -15.02 -6.04
CA ARG A 191 9.43 -14.31 -6.95
C ARG A 191 10.63 -13.74 -6.23
N ARG A 192 10.41 -13.11 -5.07
CA ARG A 192 11.48 -12.48 -4.30
C ARG A 192 12.43 -13.47 -3.67
N THR A 193 11.90 -14.54 -3.08
CA THR A 193 12.71 -15.62 -2.51
C THR A 193 13.58 -16.30 -3.58
N ALA A 194 13.00 -16.57 -4.77
CA ALA A 194 13.75 -17.12 -5.91
C ALA A 194 14.88 -16.19 -6.39
N SER A 195 14.75 -14.88 -6.20
CA SER A 195 15.74 -13.87 -6.56
C SER A 195 16.66 -13.48 -5.41
N LEU A 196 16.62 -14.16 -4.26
CA LEU A 196 17.35 -13.84 -3.04
C LEU A 196 17.12 -12.39 -2.56
N LEU A 197 15.91 -11.87 -2.71
CA LEU A 197 15.50 -10.54 -2.30
C LEU A 197 14.62 -10.61 -1.04
N SER A 198 14.81 -9.66 -0.14
CA SER A 198 14.22 -9.67 1.20
C SER A 198 12.79 -9.17 1.23
N VAL A 199 11.96 -9.82 2.07
CA VAL A 199 10.59 -9.42 2.36
C VAL A 199 10.44 -9.12 3.85
N GLY A 200 9.93 -7.92 4.18
CA GLY A 200 9.42 -7.60 5.50
C GLY A 200 7.90 -7.60 5.49
N MET A 201 7.24 -8.11 6.51
CA MET A 201 5.77 -8.11 6.61
C MET A 201 5.32 -7.39 7.88
N LEU A 202 4.32 -6.50 7.75
CA LEU A 202 3.69 -5.87 8.91
C LEU A 202 2.24 -6.33 9.01
N THR A 203 1.84 -6.78 10.21
CA THR A 203 0.51 -7.32 10.45
C THR A 203 0.05 -7.12 11.88
N ASN A 204 -1.26 -7.15 12.09
CA ASN A 204 -1.85 -7.25 13.42
C ASN A 204 -2.21 -8.70 13.80
N LEU A 205 -2.06 -9.64 12.88
CA LEU A 205 -2.33 -11.06 13.09
C LEU A 205 -1.19 -11.72 13.86
N ASN A 206 -1.52 -12.73 14.67
CA ASN A 206 -0.52 -13.63 15.26
C ASN A 206 -0.04 -14.67 14.25
N HIS A 207 0.95 -15.49 14.63
CA HIS A 207 1.56 -16.49 13.75
C HIS A 207 0.53 -17.49 13.21
N ALA A 208 -0.38 -18.01 14.04
CA ALA A 208 -1.39 -18.96 13.63
C ALA A 208 -2.37 -18.35 12.58
N ALA A 209 -2.83 -17.11 12.81
CA ALA A 209 -3.71 -16.43 11.89
C ALA A 209 -3.00 -16.07 10.56
N MET A 210 -1.71 -15.71 10.60
CA MET A 210 -0.90 -15.51 9.39
C MET A 210 -0.72 -16.80 8.60
N ASN A 211 -0.50 -17.93 9.30
CA ASN A 211 -0.39 -19.25 8.64
C ASN A 211 -1.72 -19.66 7.99
N THR A 212 -2.86 -19.36 8.65
CA THR A 212 -4.18 -19.59 8.06
C THR A 212 -4.41 -18.71 6.81
N LEU A 213 -3.99 -17.44 6.86
CA LEU A 213 -4.17 -16.49 5.76
C LEU A 213 -3.27 -16.79 4.56
N LEU A 214 -1.96 -16.96 4.78
CA LEU A 214 -0.96 -17.05 3.71
C LEU A 214 -0.61 -18.49 3.32
N GLY A 215 -0.88 -19.44 4.22
CA GLY A 215 -0.51 -20.83 4.07
C GLY A 215 0.92 -21.14 4.51
N GLU A 216 1.15 -22.41 4.83
CA GLU A 216 2.43 -22.94 5.34
C GLU A 216 3.62 -22.62 4.40
N ARG A 217 3.39 -22.73 3.10
CA ARG A 217 4.43 -22.49 2.08
C ARG A 217 5.03 -21.08 2.16
N VAL A 218 4.22 -20.04 2.37
CA VAL A 218 4.72 -18.66 2.51
C VAL A 218 5.40 -18.47 3.85
N MET A 219 4.81 -19.03 4.91
CA MET A 219 5.39 -18.94 6.24
C MET A 219 6.76 -19.61 6.33
N ASP A 220 6.93 -20.77 5.68
CA ASP A 220 8.21 -21.46 5.55
C ASP A 220 9.24 -20.58 4.82
N ARG A 221 8.86 -19.97 3.69
CA ARG A 221 9.77 -19.05 2.97
C ARG A 221 10.13 -17.81 3.77
N MET A 222 9.21 -17.29 4.59
CA MET A 222 9.51 -16.16 5.46
C MET A 222 10.50 -16.52 6.57
N SER A 223 10.65 -17.80 6.94
CA SER A 223 11.66 -18.31 7.88
C SER A 223 13.01 -18.60 7.24
N MET A 224 13.12 -18.63 5.92
CA MET A 224 14.39 -18.84 5.22
C MET A 224 15.38 -17.71 5.47
N ASN A 225 16.67 -18.00 5.31
CA ASN A 225 17.78 -17.05 5.47
C ASN A 225 17.80 -16.34 6.84
N GLY A 226 17.45 -17.05 7.91
CA GLY A 226 17.40 -16.47 9.25
C GLY A 226 16.20 -15.55 9.49
N GLY A 227 15.12 -15.77 8.74
CA GLY A 227 13.88 -15.01 8.86
C GLY A 227 13.37 -14.88 10.29
N ARG A 228 12.89 -13.71 10.68
CA ARG A 228 12.56 -13.37 12.07
C ARG A 228 11.11 -12.98 12.24
N TRP A 229 10.52 -13.55 13.29
CA TRP A 229 9.20 -13.13 13.77
C TRP A 229 9.39 -12.30 15.04
N VAL A 230 9.02 -11.02 14.99
CA VAL A 230 9.11 -10.10 16.12
C VAL A 230 7.70 -9.68 16.55
N THR A 231 7.36 -9.96 17.82
CA THR A 231 6.02 -9.68 18.36
C THR A 231 6.00 -8.35 19.11
N PHE A 232 4.99 -7.53 18.83
CA PHE A 232 4.73 -6.21 19.41
C PHE A 232 3.46 -6.29 20.28
N ASN A 233 3.59 -6.69 21.53
CA ASN A 233 2.46 -7.02 22.42
C ASN A 233 2.21 -5.99 23.55
N TRP A 234 2.82 -4.81 23.48
CA TRP A 234 2.63 -3.71 24.42
C TRP A 234 1.54 -2.73 23.99
N GLU A 235 1.26 -1.73 24.81
CA GLU A 235 0.24 -0.72 24.54
C GLU A 235 0.63 0.25 23.42
N SER A 236 -0.43 0.87 22.82
CA SER A 236 -0.26 1.84 21.75
C SER A 236 0.44 3.11 22.23
N TRP A 237 1.43 3.56 21.48
CA TRP A 237 2.08 4.85 21.69
C TRP A 237 1.26 6.06 21.18
N ARG A 238 0.21 5.86 20.39
CA ARG A 238 -0.56 6.93 19.74
C ARG A 238 -1.08 8.01 20.69
N PRO A 239 -1.56 7.71 21.92
CA PRO A 239 -2.00 8.75 22.86
C PRO A 239 -0.90 9.75 23.23
N ASN A 240 0.37 9.34 23.15
CA ASN A 240 1.51 10.19 23.52
C ASN A 240 2.00 11.10 22.39
N VAL A 241 1.52 10.91 21.14
CA VAL A 241 1.96 11.70 19.97
C VAL A 241 1.42 13.11 20.01
N SER A 242 0.25 13.35 20.60
CA SER A 242 -0.38 14.67 20.73
C SER A 242 0.29 15.59 21.75
N GLN A 243 1.09 15.06 22.68
CA GLN A 243 1.77 15.85 23.72
C GLN A 243 3.09 16.49 23.25
N HIS A 244 3.55 16.22 22.02
CA HIS A 244 4.86 16.66 21.52
C HIS A 244 4.77 17.56 20.28
N ARG A 245 3.63 18.20 20.06
CA ARG A 245 3.42 19.19 18.98
C ARG A 245 3.46 20.64 19.48
N ASN A 246 4.26 20.91 20.51
CA ASN A 246 4.61 22.29 20.90
C ASN A 246 6.08 22.54 20.63
#